data_42db778a979ba15a9715a28065d58606
#
_entry.id   42db778a979ba15a9715a28065d58606
#
_cell.length_a   1.000
_cell.length_b   1.000
_cell.length_c   1.000
_cell.angle_alpha   90.00
_cell.angle_beta   90.00
_cell.angle_gamma   90.00
#
_symmetry.space_group_name_H-M   'P 1'
#
loop_
_entity.id
_entity.type
_entity.pdbx_description
1 polymer ?
#
loop_
_entity_poly.entity_id
_entity_poly.type
_entity_poly.pdbx_seq_one_letter_code
_entity_poly.pdbx_strand_id
1 'polypeptide(L)'
;MVEQEAKVTGPHRDDDPAGVFGGNVRRRREEAGLTLEQLSTQSSVSRAMLSKVERGEKSPTIGVASRIAHALDASLSDLVGGSAAAASGGAVVLRKSDRPVFRDPETGFERHMVSAAPGAGTGEMIVHHLPAQVSTGLLPAYPPGTEKQLVVLDGALTVLIGGISETLNTGDSLFFQADADHGFANRTNAPCEYIMVISRRT
;
A
#
# COMPACT_ATOMS: atom_id res chain seq x y z
N MET A 1 26.35 25.65 -31.03
CA MET A 1 25.36 24.57 -30.93
C MET A 1 25.19 24.33 -29.43
N VAL A 2 24.18 24.96 -28.84
CA VAL A 2 23.99 25.01 -27.40
C VAL A 2 23.02 23.92 -27.03
N GLU A 3 23.48 22.91 -26.30
CA GLU A 3 22.64 21.87 -25.70
C GLU A 3 21.75 22.53 -24.64
N GLN A 4 20.47 22.52 -24.88
CA GLN A 4 19.46 22.95 -23.94
C GLN A 4 19.14 21.77 -23.03
N GLU A 5 19.77 21.72 -21.85
CA GLU A 5 19.41 20.79 -20.77
C GLU A 5 17.96 21.06 -20.35
N ALA A 6 17.08 20.14 -20.64
CA ALA A 6 15.72 20.14 -20.13
C ALA A 6 15.76 19.90 -18.61
N LYS A 7 15.50 20.95 -17.86
CA LYS A 7 15.36 20.96 -16.41
C LYS A 7 14.09 20.17 -16.04
N VAL A 8 14.26 18.88 -15.75
CA VAL A 8 13.20 18.07 -15.17
C VAL A 8 12.96 18.56 -13.76
N THR A 9 11.92 19.35 -13.56
CA THR A 9 11.41 19.72 -12.24
C THR A 9 10.74 18.47 -11.65
N GLY A 10 11.45 17.77 -10.76
CA GLY A 10 10.88 16.72 -9.93
C GLY A 10 9.80 17.29 -8.99
N PRO A 11 8.87 16.46 -8.50
CA PRO A 11 7.82 16.90 -7.59
C PRO A 11 8.44 17.53 -6.34
N HIS A 12 7.85 18.65 -5.90
CA HIS A 12 8.25 19.40 -4.72
C HIS A 12 8.28 18.49 -3.47
N ARG A 13 9.35 18.61 -2.68
CA ARG A 13 9.63 17.86 -1.43
C ARG A 13 8.71 18.20 -0.25
N ASP A 14 7.60 18.88 -0.46
CA ASP A 14 6.74 19.43 0.61
C ASP A 14 5.36 18.74 0.74
N ASP A 15 5.09 17.66 0.00
CA ASP A 15 3.84 16.95 0.17
C ASP A 15 3.92 16.02 1.39
N ASP A 16 3.35 16.44 2.50
CA ASP A 16 3.14 15.60 3.68
C ASP A 16 2.42 14.30 3.26
N PRO A 17 3.04 13.12 3.47
CA PRO A 17 2.45 11.83 3.06
C PRO A 17 1.04 11.60 3.62
N ALA A 18 0.73 12.16 4.80
CA ALA A 18 -0.60 12.08 5.40
C ALA A 18 -1.60 12.95 4.63
N GLY A 19 -1.19 14.12 4.17
CA GLY A 19 -2.00 15.01 3.34
C GLY A 19 -2.29 14.41 1.97
N VAL A 20 -1.30 13.78 1.34
CA VAL A 20 -1.48 13.08 0.05
C VAL A 20 -2.45 11.92 0.18
N PHE A 21 -2.27 11.05 1.18
CA PHE A 21 -3.17 9.94 1.44
C PHE A 21 -4.59 10.42 1.70
N GLY A 22 -4.77 11.39 2.60
CA GLY A 22 -6.08 11.94 2.96
C GLY A 22 -6.79 12.60 1.78
N GLY A 23 -6.06 13.37 0.98
CA GLY A 23 -6.57 13.99 -0.25
C GLY A 23 -7.05 12.97 -1.27
N ASN A 24 -6.32 11.86 -1.47
CA ASN A 24 -6.72 10.78 -2.36
C ASN A 24 -7.95 10.02 -1.84
N VAL A 25 -8.05 9.77 -0.52
CA VAL A 25 -9.25 9.19 0.11
C VAL A 25 -10.46 10.07 -0.18
N ARG A 26 -10.36 11.38 0.11
CA ARG A 26 -11.44 12.32 -0.13
C ARG A 26 -11.87 12.37 -1.59
N ARG A 27 -10.92 12.49 -2.51
CA ARG A 27 -11.19 12.51 -3.95
C ARG A 27 -11.93 11.25 -4.39
N ARG A 28 -11.44 10.04 -4.02
CA ARG A 28 -12.08 8.77 -4.37
C ARG A 28 -13.47 8.63 -3.78
N ARG A 29 -13.68 9.08 -2.52
CA ARG A 29 -15.00 9.10 -1.89
C ARG A 29 -15.97 10.00 -2.65
N GLU A 30 -15.55 11.20 -3.04
CA GLU A 30 -16.37 12.16 -3.79
C GLU A 30 -16.68 11.66 -5.21
N GLU A 31 -15.72 11.05 -5.90
CA GLU A 31 -15.91 10.39 -7.19
C GLU A 31 -16.93 9.24 -7.13
N ALA A 32 -16.95 8.49 -6.03
CA ALA A 32 -17.93 7.44 -5.77
C ALA A 32 -19.30 7.99 -5.29
N GLY A 33 -19.45 9.29 -5.10
CA GLY A 33 -20.69 9.92 -4.61
C GLY A 33 -21.02 9.59 -3.15
N LEU A 34 -20.03 9.15 -2.36
CA LEU A 34 -20.24 8.72 -0.97
C LEU A 34 -20.14 9.90 0.00
N THR A 35 -21.05 9.93 0.99
CA THR A 35 -20.90 10.78 2.17
C THR A 35 -19.86 10.16 3.13
N LEU A 36 -19.34 10.95 4.08
CA LEU A 36 -18.48 10.42 5.16
C LEU A 36 -19.20 9.37 6.01
N GLU A 37 -20.50 9.46 6.19
CA GLU A 37 -21.30 8.49 6.94
C GLU A 37 -21.39 7.16 6.20
N GLN A 38 -21.63 7.19 4.90
CA GLN A 38 -21.67 5.99 4.06
C GLN A 38 -20.31 5.29 4.01
N LEU A 39 -19.22 6.06 3.83
CA LEU A 39 -17.87 5.48 3.88
C LEU A 39 -17.55 4.92 5.27
N SER A 40 -17.99 5.57 6.36
CA SER A 40 -17.84 5.06 7.72
C SER A 40 -18.51 3.69 7.90
N THR A 41 -19.73 3.54 7.41
CA THR A 41 -20.47 2.27 7.46
C THR A 41 -19.76 1.18 6.65
N GLN A 42 -19.34 1.48 5.40
CA GLN A 42 -18.71 0.50 4.51
C GLN A 42 -17.32 0.08 4.99
N SER A 43 -16.52 1.02 5.50
CA SER A 43 -15.15 0.74 5.95
C SER A 43 -15.05 0.25 7.39
N SER A 44 -16.12 0.35 8.18
CA SER A 44 -16.11 0.15 9.63
C SER A 44 -15.07 1.04 10.33
N VAL A 45 -14.82 2.25 9.79
CA VAL A 45 -13.96 3.28 10.36
C VAL A 45 -14.85 4.45 10.79
N SER A 46 -14.66 4.95 12.03
CA SER A 46 -15.52 6.02 12.52
C SER A 46 -15.45 7.27 11.62
N ARG A 47 -16.60 7.95 11.46
CA ARG A 47 -16.69 9.21 10.70
C ARG A 47 -15.68 10.26 11.18
N ALA A 48 -15.46 10.34 12.51
CA ALA A 48 -14.48 11.27 13.09
C ALA A 48 -13.04 10.94 12.64
N MET A 49 -12.70 9.65 12.57
CA MET A 49 -11.39 9.20 12.08
C MET A 49 -11.24 9.49 10.58
N LEU A 50 -12.24 9.15 9.76
CA LEU A 50 -12.24 9.46 8.33
C LEU A 50 -12.06 10.95 8.05
N SER A 51 -12.80 11.80 8.79
CA SER A 51 -12.68 13.26 8.67
C SER A 51 -11.27 13.76 8.98
N LYS A 52 -10.60 13.22 10.02
CA LYS A 52 -9.22 13.57 10.35
C LYS A 52 -8.22 13.08 9.30
N VAL A 53 -8.44 11.87 8.78
CA VAL A 53 -7.61 11.31 7.69
C VAL A 53 -7.73 12.16 6.43
N GLU A 54 -8.94 12.50 5.99
CA GLU A 54 -9.15 13.31 4.78
C GLU A 54 -8.56 14.73 4.87
N ARG A 55 -8.41 15.27 6.08
CA ARG A 55 -7.74 16.56 6.30
C ARG A 55 -6.22 16.45 6.53
N GLY A 56 -5.67 15.24 6.48
CA GLY A 56 -4.24 15.01 6.78
C GLY A 56 -3.87 15.18 8.26
N GLU A 57 -4.85 15.34 9.15
CA GLU A 57 -4.62 15.56 10.59
C GLU A 57 -4.20 14.28 11.32
N LYS A 58 -4.43 13.13 10.71
CA LYS A 58 -4.05 11.83 11.28
C LYS A 58 -3.72 10.83 10.18
N SER A 59 -2.54 10.22 10.28
CA SER A 59 -2.16 9.05 9.49
C SER A 59 -2.88 7.81 10.04
N PRO A 60 -3.54 7.01 9.18
CA PRO A 60 -4.18 5.77 9.61
C PRO A 60 -3.16 4.65 9.83
N THR A 61 -3.50 3.67 10.69
CA THR A 61 -2.78 2.39 10.72
C THR A 61 -3.00 1.60 9.44
N ILE A 62 -2.15 0.60 9.17
CA ILE A 62 -2.29 -0.23 7.94
C ILE A 62 -3.66 -0.92 7.88
N GLY A 63 -4.19 -1.39 9.00
CA GLY A 63 -5.51 -2.00 9.06
C GLY A 63 -6.64 -1.00 8.75
N VAL A 64 -6.55 0.23 9.24
CA VAL A 64 -7.51 1.30 8.92
C VAL A 64 -7.40 1.69 7.45
N ALA A 65 -6.18 1.92 6.95
CA ALA A 65 -5.94 2.28 5.55
C ALA A 65 -6.46 1.21 4.57
N SER A 66 -6.25 -0.07 4.88
CA SER A 66 -6.74 -1.18 4.06
C SER A 66 -8.27 -1.27 4.02
N ARG A 67 -8.96 -1.05 5.16
CA ARG A 67 -10.43 -1.01 5.18
C ARG A 67 -10.99 0.18 4.39
N ILE A 68 -10.35 1.35 4.47
CA ILE A 68 -10.74 2.52 3.68
C ILE A 68 -10.56 2.22 2.19
N ALA A 69 -9.42 1.68 1.78
CA ALA A 69 -9.12 1.31 0.39
C ALA A 69 -10.15 0.30 -0.14
N HIS A 70 -10.44 -0.76 0.64
CA HIS A 70 -11.44 -1.77 0.29
C HIS A 70 -12.83 -1.16 0.10
N ALA A 71 -13.28 -0.28 1.00
CA ALA A 71 -14.59 0.37 0.90
C ALA A 71 -14.71 1.34 -0.30
N LEU A 72 -13.58 1.80 -0.84
CA LEU A 72 -13.50 2.67 -2.02
C LEU A 72 -13.22 1.91 -3.32
N ASP A 73 -13.21 0.57 -3.28
CA ASP A 73 -12.78 -0.28 -4.42
C ASP A 73 -11.44 0.20 -5.04
N ALA A 74 -10.51 0.58 -4.19
CA ALA A 74 -9.21 1.11 -4.56
C ALA A 74 -8.08 0.26 -3.98
N SER A 75 -6.92 0.27 -4.64
CA SER A 75 -5.72 -0.28 -4.02
C SER A 75 -5.16 0.71 -2.98
N LEU A 76 -4.41 0.21 -2.01
CA LEU A 76 -3.72 1.08 -1.07
C LEU A 76 -2.69 1.98 -1.78
N SER A 77 -2.07 1.48 -2.85
CA SER A 77 -1.13 2.23 -3.70
C SER A 77 -1.80 3.43 -4.38
N ASP A 78 -3.06 3.30 -4.81
CA ASP A 78 -3.84 4.42 -5.37
C ASP A 78 -4.03 5.54 -4.35
N LEU A 79 -4.14 5.19 -3.07
CA LEU A 79 -4.36 6.17 -2.00
C LEU A 79 -3.05 6.82 -1.53
N VAL A 80 -1.92 6.12 -1.64
CA VAL A 80 -0.60 6.65 -1.23
C VAL A 80 0.00 7.60 -2.28
N GLY A 81 -0.57 7.63 -3.50
CA GLY A 81 -0.12 8.57 -4.53
C GLY A 81 0.88 7.98 -5.53
N GLY A 82 0.84 6.67 -5.75
CA GLY A 82 1.70 5.96 -6.69
C GLY A 82 1.41 6.19 -8.18
N SER A 83 0.68 7.25 -8.55
CA SER A 83 0.43 7.58 -9.96
C SER A 83 1.54 8.44 -10.55
N ALA A 84 2.72 7.88 -10.72
CA ALA A 84 3.61 8.41 -11.74
C ALA A 84 2.93 8.15 -13.10
N ALA A 85 2.78 9.19 -13.91
CA ALA A 85 2.17 9.12 -15.23
C ALA A 85 2.65 7.89 -15.99
N ALA A 86 1.72 7.08 -16.48
CA ALA A 86 2.04 6.00 -17.40
C ALA A 86 2.83 6.62 -18.56
N ALA A 87 4.13 6.41 -18.56
CA ALA A 87 4.98 6.89 -19.64
C ALA A 87 4.50 6.16 -20.90
N SER A 88 4.02 6.92 -21.84
CA SER A 88 3.66 6.43 -23.17
C SER A 88 4.93 5.93 -23.88
N GLY A 89 5.29 4.67 -23.62
CA GLY A 89 6.40 3.96 -24.23
C GLY A 89 7.78 4.44 -23.75
N GLY A 90 8.51 3.59 -23.03
CA GLY A 90 9.88 3.83 -22.60
C GLY A 90 10.21 3.21 -21.23
N ALA A 91 11.49 3.23 -20.86
CA ALA A 91 11.92 2.80 -19.53
C ALA A 91 11.62 3.91 -18.51
N VAL A 92 11.00 3.55 -17.39
CA VAL A 92 10.76 4.46 -16.24
C VAL A 92 11.66 4.04 -15.09
N VAL A 93 12.48 4.96 -14.58
CA VAL A 93 13.31 4.73 -13.41
C VAL A 93 12.67 5.40 -12.21
N LEU A 94 12.21 4.60 -11.25
CA LEU A 94 11.75 5.08 -9.95
C LEU A 94 12.89 4.96 -8.94
N ARG A 95 13.49 6.11 -8.59
CA ARG A 95 14.57 6.16 -7.61
C ARG A 95 14.05 5.84 -6.21
N LYS A 96 14.90 5.25 -5.36
CA LYS A 96 14.50 4.91 -3.97
C LYS A 96 14.00 6.13 -3.19
N SER A 97 14.62 7.30 -3.41
CA SER A 97 14.23 8.57 -2.80
C SER A 97 12.83 9.06 -3.21
N ASP A 98 12.34 8.61 -4.37
CA ASP A 98 11.12 9.15 -4.99
C ASP A 98 9.94 8.16 -4.86
N ARG A 99 10.18 7.02 -4.17
CA ARG A 99 9.15 6.01 -3.95
C ARG A 99 8.08 6.53 -3.02
N PRO A 100 6.81 6.43 -3.38
CA PRO A 100 5.72 6.64 -2.44
C PRO A 100 5.81 5.61 -1.30
N VAL A 101 5.65 6.07 -0.07
CA VAL A 101 5.76 5.22 1.11
C VAL A 101 4.54 5.43 2.00
N PHE A 102 3.85 4.34 2.30
CA PHE A 102 2.91 4.31 3.42
C PHE A 102 3.67 3.93 4.70
N ARG A 103 3.48 4.72 5.77
CA ARG A 103 4.01 4.42 7.10
C ARG A 103 2.88 4.30 8.10
N ASP A 104 2.85 3.19 8.80
CA ASP A 104 1.95 3.01 9.94
C ASP A 104 2.55 3.71 11.18
N PRO A 105 1.87 4.73 11.71
CA PRO A 105 2.44 5.53 12.80
C PRO A 105 2.48 4.80 14.15
N GLU A 106 1.70 3.73 14.32
CA GLU A 106 1.61 3.00 15.58
C GLU A 106 2.63 1.85 15.64
N THR A 107 2.91 1.23 14.51
CA THR A 107 3.74 0.02 14.46
C THR A 107 5.09 0.24 13.80
N GLY A 108 5.26 1.33 13.04
CA GLY A 108 6.45 1.56 12.21
C GLY A 108 6.52 0.67 10.97
N PHE A 109 5.47 -0.10 10.65
CA PHE A 109 5.39 -0.85 9.40
C PHE A 109 5.46 0.11 8.21
N GLU A 110 6.27 -0.22 7.22
CA GLU A 110 6.41 0.56 6.00
C GLU A 110 6.09 -0.27 4.75
N ARG A 111 5.43 0.37 3.80
CA ARG A 111 5.11 -0.16 2.48
C ARG A 111 5.64 0.79 1.42
N HIS A 112 6.68 0.39 0.71
CA HIS A 112 7.34 1.17 -0.34
C HIS A 112 6.85 0.69 -1.71
N MET A 113 6.20 1.57 -2.48
CA MET A 113 5.78 1.27 -3.85
C MET A 113 7.00 1.31 -4.77
N VAL A 114 7.32 0.18 -5.40
CA VAL A 114 8.49 0.06 -6.29
C VAL A 114 8.12 -0.11 -7.75
N SER A 115 6.86 -0.40 -8.08
CA SER A 115 6.36 -0.30 -9.45
C SER A 115 6.04 1.16 -9.78
N ALA A 116 6.48 1.63 -10.93
CA ALA A 116 5.87 2.81 -11.55
C ALA A 116 4.39 2.49 -11.81
N ALA A 117 3.52 3.48 -11.75
CA ALA A 117 2.05 3.37 -11.78
C ALA A 117 1.47 2.04 -12.29
N PRO A 118 0.54 1.41 -11.57
CA PRO A 118 -0.14 0.23 -12.07
C PRO A 118 -0.95 0.62 -13.31
N GLY A 119 -0.50 0.17 -14.48
CA GLY A 119 -1.32 0.15 -15.69
C GLY A 119 -2.35 -0.98 -15.58
N ALA A 120 -3.48 -0.88 -16.28
CA ALA A 120 -4.44 -1.97 -16.37
C ALA A 120 -3.72 -3.27 -16.81
N GLY A 121 -3.76 -4.30 -15.96
CA GLY A 121 -3.12 -5.59 -16.22
C GLY A 121 -1.67 -5.75 -15.73
N THR A 122 -1.07 -4.73 -15.10
CA THR A 122 0.24 -4.85 -14.48
C THR A 122 0.12 -5.07 -12.98
N GLY A 123 0.93 -5.98 -12.41
CA GLY A 123 0.98 -6.20 -10.96
C GLY A 123 1.64 -5.03 -10.23
N GLU A 124 1.21 -4.80 -9.01
CA GLU A 124 1.89 -3.89 -8.08
C GLU A 124 3.08 -4.60 -7.43
N MET A 125 4.26 -4.01 -7.49
CA MET A 125 5.43 -4.50 -6.77
C MET A 125 5.73 -3.59 -5.57
N ILE A 126 5.91 -4.17 -4.41
CA ILE A 126 5.99 -3.47 -3.14
C ILE A 126 7.08 -4.08 -2.28
N VAL A 127 7.92 -3.26 -1.66
CA VAL A 127 8.83 -3.68 -0.59
C VAL A 127 8.22 -3.27 0.74
N HIS A 128 8.18 -4.22 1.67
CA HIS A 128 7.67 -4.03 3.01
C HIS A 128 8.82 -4.14 4.03
N HIS A 129 8.80 -3.21 5.00
CA HIS A 129 9.64 -3.29 6.19
C HIS A 129 8.74 -3.49 7.40
N LEU A 130 8.89 -4.62 8.08
CA LEU A 130 8.09 -5.00 9.23
C LEU A 130 9.00 -5.06 10.47
N PRO A 131 8.89 -4.10 11.40
CA PRO A 131 9.71 -4.09 12.61
C PRO A 131 9.57 -5.37 13.43
N ALA A 132 10.51 -5.59 14.36
CA ALA A 132 10.47 -6.71 15.30
C ALA A 132 9.17 -6.69 16.13
N GLN A 133 8.57 -7.85 16.38
CA GLN A 133 7.37 -8.04 17.21
C GLN A 133 6.13 -7.28 16.74
N VAL A 134 6.04 -6.95 15.43
CA VAL A 134 4.93 -6.21 14.82
C VAL A 134 4.04 -7.13 13.98
N SER A 135 2.73 -6.86 13.99
CA SER A 135 1.72 -7.50 13.16
C SER A 135 0.86 -6.44 12.48
N THR A 136 0.49 -6.69 11.23
CA THR A 136 -0.51 -5.87 10.50
C THR A 136 -1.94 -6.09 11.01
N GLY A 137 -2.16 -7.14 11.83
CA GLY A 137 -3.49 -7.69 12.06
C GLY A 137 -4.03 -8.35 10.78
N LEU A 138 -5.32 -8.70 10.81
CA LEU A 138 -6.01 -9.18 9.61
C LEU A 138 -6.40 -8.00 8.72
N LEU A 139 -6.02 -8.10 7.47
CA LEU A 139 -6.39 -7.19 6.39
C LEU A 139 -7.55 -7.81 5.62
N PRO A 140 -8.50 -7.01 5.10
CA PRO A 140 -9.65 -7.52 4.37
C PRO A 140 -9.23 -8.26 3.11
N ALA A 141 -10.05 -9.23 2.72
CA ALA A 141 -9.95 -9.95 1.47
C ALA A 141 -9.96 -8.98 0.28
N TYR A 142 -9.23 -9.35 -0.76
CA TYR A 142 -9.27 -8.66 -2.05
C TYR A 142 -10.39 -9.24 -2.93
N PRO A 143 -10.81 -8.53 -3.98
CA PRO A 143 -11.74 -9.09 -4.95
C PRO A 143 -11.24 -10.42 -5.53
N PRO A 144 -12.13 -11.36 -5.86
CA PRO A 144 -11.76 -12.64 -6.47
C PRO A 144 -10.85 -12.47 -7.69
N GLY A 145 -9.90 -13.40 -7.85
CA GLY A 145 -8.89 -13.37 -8.90
C GLY A 145 -7.67 -12.49 -8.56
N THR A 146 -7.60 -11.92 -7.35
CA THR A 146 -6.40 -11.24 -6.88
C THR A 146 -5.43 -12.24 -6.28
N GLU A 147 -4.21 -12.23 -6.79
CA GLU A 147 -3.11 -13.11 -6.39
C GLU A 147 -2.02 -12.30 -5.70
N LYS A 148 -1.41 -12.86 -4.67
CA LYS A 148 -0.22 -12.32 -4.01
C LYS A 148 0.92 -13.33 -4.08
N GLN A 149 2.08 -12.83 -4.45
CA GLN A 149 3.33 -13.57 -4.41
C GLN A 149 4.34 -12.75 -3.62
N LEU A 150 5.05 -13.38 -2.71
CA LEU A 150 6.06 -12.70 -1.91
C LEU A 150 7.33 -13.54 -1.76
N VAL A 151 8.43 -12.85 -1.50
CA VAL A 151 9.73 -13.44 -1.13
C VAL A 151 10.26 -12.68 0.08
N VAL A 152 10.71 -13.40 1.10
CA VAL A 152 11.40 -12.81 2.25
C VAL A 152 12.85 -12.49 1.85
N LEU A 153 13.22 -11.21 1.93
CA LEU A 153 14.55 -10.74 1.57
C LEU A 153 15.50 -10.80 2.78
N ASP A 154 14.98 -10.49 3.96
CA ASP A 154 15.73 -10.55 5.22
C ASP A 154 14.81 -10.83 6.41
N GLY A 155 15.28 -11.59 7.39
CA GLY A 155 14.55 -11.94 8.59
C GLY A 155 13.56 -13.10 8.42
N ALA A 156 12.46 -13.07 9.18
CA ALA A 156 11.40 -14.06 9.10
C ALA A 156 10.02 -13.43 9.17
N LEU A 157 9.10 -13.97 8.36
CA LEU A 157 7.74 -13.48 8.19
C LEU A 157 6.75 -14.60 8.53
N THR A 158 5.82 -14.32 9.44
CA THR A 158 4.65 -15.18 9.65
C THR A 158 3.49 -14.61 8.81
N VAL A 159 2.92 -15.44 7.94
CA VAL A 159 1.75 -15.10 7.11
C VAL A 159 0.53 -15.85 7.62
N LEU A 160 -0.58 -15.15 7.81
CA LEU A 160 -1.87 -15.72 8.20
C LEU A 160 -2.81 -15.61 6.99
N ILE A 161 -3.44 -16.72 6.59
CA ILE A 161 -4.36 -16.76 5.44
C ILE A 161 -5.50 -17.73 5.79
N GLY A 162 -6.76 -17.24 5.84
CA GLY A 162 -7.92 -18.09 6.04
C GLY A 162 -7.85 -19.01 7.28
N GLY A 163 -7.15 -18.57 8.34
CA GLY A 163 -6.94 -19.33 9.57
C GLY A 163 -5.69 -20.23 9.58
N ILE A 164 -4.93 -20.31 8.48
CA ILE A 164 -3.65 -21.00 8.40
C ILE A 164 -2.53 -20.02 8.71
N SER A 165 -1.49 -20.47 9.41
CA SER A 165 -0.31 -19.67 9.75
C SER A 165 0.95 -20.37 9.27
N GLU A 166 1.71 -19.70 8.39
CA GLU A 166 2.99 -20.17 7.87
C GLU A 166 4.10 -19.21 8.23
N THR A 167 5.28 -19.73 8.56
CA THR A 167 6.47 -18.92 8.81
C THR A 167 7.50 -19.15 7.72
N LEU A 168 7.91 -18.06 7.10
CA LEU A 168 8.88 -18.01 6.00
C LEU A 168 10.16 -17.36 6.50
N ASN A 169 11.30 -17.91 6.13
CA ASN A 169 12.63 -17.38 6.41
C ASN A 169 13.21 -16.70 5.17
N THR A 170 14.32 -16.01 5.34
CA THR A 170 15.07 -15.39 4.22
C THR A 170 15.25 -16.36 3.06
N GLY A 171 14.83 -15.95 1.86
CA GLY A 171 14.86 -16.74 0.63
C GLY A 171 13.59 -17.54 0.36
N ASP A 172 12.74 -17.77 1.37
CA ASP A 172 11.47 -18.47 1.15
C ASP A 172 10.47 -17.59 0.38
N SER A 173 9.62 -18.24 -0.39
CA SER A 173 8.56 -17.58 -1.16
C SER A 173 7.20 -18.22 -0.88
N LEU A 174 6.15 -17.41 -1.02
CA LEU A 174 4.77 -17.83 -0.86
C LEU A 174 3.92 -17.23 -1.99
N PHE A 175 3.05 -18.06 -2.55
CA PHE A 175 1.98 -17.65 -3.45
C PHE A 175 0.63 -18.00 -2.80
N PHE A 176 -0.35 -17.09 -2.87
CA PHE A 176 -1.71 -17.35 -2.42
C PHE A 176 -2.75 -16.50 -3.14
N GLN A 177 -3.99 -17.02 -3.21
CA GLN A 177 -5.16 -16.24 -3.59
C GLN A 177 -5.55 -15.34 -2.43
N ALA A 178 -5.71 -14.04 -2.69
CA ALA A 178 -5.96 -13.04 -1.65
C ALA A 178 -7.47 -12.79 -1.41
N ASP A 179 -8.31 -13.76 -1.73
CA ASP A 179 -9.78 -13.73 -1.58
C ASP A 179 -10.28 -14.09 -0.17
N ALA A 180 -9.36 -14.32 0.77
CA ALA A 180 -9.62 -14.46 2.20
C ALA A 180 -8.88 -13.40 3.01
N ASP A 181 -9.38 -13.11 4.21
CA ASP A 181 -8.68 -12.26 5.17
C ASP A 181 -7.30 -12.84 5.46
N HIS A 182 -6.29 -11.99 5.44
CA HIS A 182 -4.91 -12.40 5.62
C HIS A 182 -4.13 -11.33 6.38
N GLY A 183 -2.99 -11.72 6.95
CA GLY A 183 -2.16 -10.81 7.73
C GLY A 183 -0.70 -11.21 7.73
N PHE A 184 0.15 -10.28 8.15
CA PHE A 184 1.60 -10.46 8.19
C PHE A 184 2.10 -10.10 9.57
N ALA A 185 2.99 -10.92 10.13
CA ALA A 185 3.57 -10.69 11.44
C ALA A 185 5.05 -11.03 11.44
N ASN A 186 5.83 -10.18 12.06
CA ASN A 186 7.19 -10.49 12.46
C ASN A 186 7.20 -10.84 13.94
N ARG A 187 7.42 -12.10 14.26
CA ARG A 187 7.45 -12.60 15.64
C ARG A 187 8.87 -12.73 16.20
N THR A 188 9.86 -12.20 15.46
CA THR A 188 11.27 -12.23 15.85
C THR A 188 11.70 -10.94 16.53
N ASN A 189 12.92 -10.90 17.05
CA ASN A 189 13.52 -9.72 17.67
C ASN A 189 14.33 -8.85 16.68
N ALA A 190 14.36 -9.21 15.40
CA ALA A 190 15.00 -8.46 14.33
C ALA A 190 13.94 -7.99 13.31
N PRO A 191 14.16 -6.90 12.56
CA PRO A 191 13.25 -6.49 11.50
C PRO A 191 13.18 -7.54 10.40
N CYS A 192 12.09 -7.51 9.63
CA CYS A 192 11.89 -8.34 8.46
C CYS A 192 11.64 -7.46 7.23
N GLU A 193 12.29 -7.79 6.11
CA GLU A 193 12.05 -7.19 4.81
C GLU A 193 11.55 -8.24 3.83
N TYR A 194 10.49 -7.93 3.09
CA TYR A 194 9.98 -8.81 2.04
C TYR A 194 9.44 -8.00 0.87
N ILE A 195 9.58 -8.57 -0.33
CA ILE A 195 8.98 -8.02 -1.55
C ILE A 195 7.69 -8.78 -1.84
N MET A 196 6.68 -8.05 -2.31
CA MET A 196 5.38 -8.60 -2.68
C MET A 196 4.96 -8.10 -4.04
N VAL A 197 4.42 -8.98 -4.86
CA VAL A 197 3.72 -8.67 -6.11
C VAL A 197 2.23 -8.97 -5.88
N ILE A 198 1.38 -8.00 -6.19
CA ILE A 198 -0.07 -8.14 -6.19
C ILE A 198 -0.53 -8.03 -7.63
N SER A 199 -1.19 -9.05 -8.15
CA SER A 199 -1.74 -9.08 -9.51
C SER A 199 -3.20 -9.48 -9.49
N ARG A 200 -3.98 -8.97 -10.44
CA ARG A 200 -5.37 -9.35 -10.62
C ARG A 200 -5.53 -9.89 -12.04
N ARG A 201 -6.07 -11.10 -12.14
CA ARG A 201 -6.49 -11.63 -13.44
C ARG A 201 -7.78 -10.92 -13.84
N THR A 202 -7.74 -10.28 -15.00
CA THR A 202 -8.90 -9.68 -15.68
C THR A 202 -9.72 -10.78 -16.37
#